data_1f0384bb78d11dc99e0e3f7a2720b972
#
_entry.id   1f0384bb78d11dc99e0e3f7a2720b972
#
_cell.length_a   1.000
_cell.length_b   1.000
_cell.length_c   1.000
_cell.angle_alpha   90.00
_cell.angle_beta   90.00
_cell.angle_gamma   90.00
#
_symmetry.space_group_name_H-M   'P 1'
#
loop_
_entity.id
_entity.type
_entity.pdbx_description
1 polymer ?
#
loop_
_entity_poly.entity_id
_entity_poly.type
_entity_poly.pdbx_seq_one_letter_code
_entity_poly.pdbx_strand_id
1 'polypeptide(L)'
;MKKRFLLASVALCAGFAAQAAEPTFDMQRFSGDIRTLSSDAFEGRAPASAGEVKTVDFLIQRMKEAGLEPGGPQGSNGVRSWTQDVPLLKSDIIGTPSLSLTVNGKAKALSQGKEIAVRAALTGDTAVSLKDVPLVFVGYGVKAPERDWDDFKGVDLRGKIMVVLVNDPDFEGPAGRFGGKAMTYYGRWTYKFEEAARQGAIGTLIVHETDAASYGWATVASSNTNTMFDIVRDKPRSAHSPLEGWIQRDVAVELFKASGLDFEKLRVAARSADFRPVALKATLDATYQVKPETIISKNVLGRIAGTSHADETLIYSAHWDHLGVGAPDAKGDRIFNGAVDNASGTAALLELARAYKAAPAPARSVLFLAVTAEEKGLLGSSYYAANPVWPLARTVGVLNMDAVISPGPAKDFTISGQAKLDLLDLLIAEGAKRHRTYTPDPKVEAGGFFRSDHFPFAKQGVPAISYGAGDDLIDGGKAAGKAWGDAYVKAKYHQQSDEWSPDWNLEGTRQDLGLLYAVGRNLADSRIWPNWSQEAEFRAIRDASAAERQQ
;
A
#
# COMPACT_ATOMS: atom_id res chain seq x y z
N MET A 1 -73.96 31.95 -26.41
CA MET A 1 -72.94 30.95 -26.27
C MET A 1 -71.66 31.56 -25.62
N LYS A 2 -71.50 31.39 -24.32
CA LYS A 2 -70.35 31.95 -23.58
C LYS A 2 -69.28 30.81 -23.38
N LYS A 3 -68.11 30.94 -24.02
CA LYS A 3 -66.95 30.01 -23.82
C LYS A 3 -66.23 30.39 -22.52
N ARG A 4 -66.20 29.48 -21.58
CA ARG A 4 -65.36 29.58 -20.37
C ARG A 4 -63.98 29.01 -20.71
N PHE A 5 -62.93 29.82 -20.56
CA PHE A 5 -61.54 29.36 -20.56
C PHE A 5 -61.20 28.90 -19.14
N LEU A 6 -60.75 27.63 -18.98
CA LEU A 6 -60.13 27.11 -17.77
C LEU A 6 -58.66 27.39 -17.88
N LEU A 7 -58.09 28.21 -16.99
CA LEU A 7 -56.67 28.32 -16.78
C LEU A 7 -56.24 27.20 -15.82
N ALA A 8 -55.43 26.26 -16.31
CA ALA A 8 -54.74 25.28 -15.49
C ALA A 8 -53.44 25.89 -14.99
N SER A 9 -53.35 26.16 -13.71
CA SER A 9 -52.10 26.58 -13.04
C SER A 9 -51.23 25.36 -12.81
N VAL A 10 -50.09 25.25 -13.54
CA VAL A 10 -49.04 24.28 -13.28
C VAL A 10 -48.17 24.84 -12.16
N ALA A 11 -48.29 24.27 -10.98
CA ALA A 11 -47.37 24.55 -9.87
C ALA A 11 -46.05 23.84 -10.13
N LEU A 12 -45.02 24.60 -10.47
CA LEU A 12 -43.66 24.12 -10.56
C LEU A 12 -43.11 23.93 -9.12
N CYS A 13 -43.13 22.71 -8.61
CA CYS A 13 -42.40 22.38 -7.39
C CYS A 13 -40.91 22.37 -7.71
N ALA A 14 -40.23 23.50 -7.53
CA ALA A 14 -38.78 23.54 -7.46
C ALA A 14 -38.35 22.83 -6.18
N GLY A 15 -37.95 21.57 -6.30
CA GLY A 15 -37.26 20.83 -5.24
C GLY A 15 -35.92 21.51 -4.97
N PHE A 16 -35.85 22.33 -3.93
CA PHE A 16 -34.58 22.72 -3.35
C PHE A 16 -33.96 21.44 -2.79
N ALA A 17 -32.94 20.89 -3.49
CA ALA A 17 -32.03 19.95 -2.88
C ALA A 17 -31.38 20.72 -1.73
N ALA A 18 -31.76 20.40 -0.51
CA ALA A 18 -31.11 20.92 0.67
C ALA A 18 -29.65 20.48 0.58
N GLN A 19 -28.74 21.43 0.39
CA GLN A 19 -27.31 21.20 0.44
C GLN A 19 -27.03 20.68 1.84
N ALA A 20 -26.60 19.42 1.95
CA ALA A 20 -26.28 18.83 3.23
C ALA A 20 -25.25 19.74 3.93
N ALA A 21 -25.54 20.09 5.19
CA ALA A 21 -24.61 20.91 5.97
C ALA A 21 -23.24 20.25 5.98
N GLU A 22 -22.17 21.05 5.84
CA GLU A 22 -20.80 20.56 5.97
C GLU A 22 -20.64 19.84 7.32
N PRO A 23 -19.96 18.69 7.37
CA PRO A 23 -19.80 17.94 8.60
C PRO A 23 -18.94 18.73 9.58
N THR A 24 -19.25 18.61 10.87
CA THR A 24 -18.40 19.14 11.92
C THR A 24 -17.50 18.04 12.43
N PHE A 25 -16.19 18.30 12.45
CA PHE A 25 -15.18 17.41 13.04
C PHE A 25 -14.71 17.98 14.38
N ASP A 26 -14.69 17.13 15.40
CA ASP A 26 -14.19 17.52 16.73
C ASP A 26 -12.66 17.29 16.78
N MET A 27 -11.90 18.34 16.45
CA MET A 27 -10.44 18.26 16.39
C MET A 27 -9.78 18.11 17.77
N GLN A 28 -10.47 18.42 18.87
CA GLN A 28 -9.97 18.12 20.22
C GLN A 28 -10.04 16.61 20.50
N ARG A 29 -11.15 15.97 20.15
CA ARG A 29 -11.31 14.51 20.25
C ARG A 29 -10.36 13.78 19.30
N PHE A 30 -10.23 14.24 18.06
CA PHE A 30 -9.26 13.74 17.09
C PHE A 30 -7.83 13.75 17.67
N SER A 31 -7.39 14.90 18.19
CA SER A 31 -6.08 15.05 18.84
C SER A 31 -5.94 14.15 20.07
N GLY A 32 -7.01 14.03 20.87
CA GLY A 32 -7.06 13.16 22.05
C GLY A 32 -6.93 11.66 21.70
N ASP A 33 -7.57 11.23 20.61
CA ASP A 33 -7.46 9.84 20.11
C ASP A 33 -6.02 9.56 19.63
N ILE A 34 -5.37 10.49 18.90
CA ILE A 34 -3.95 10.36 18.53
C ILE A 34 -3.06 10.29 19.76
N ARG A 35 -3.22 11.24 20.71
CA ARG A 35 -2.43 11.26 21.94
C ARG A 35 -2.52 9.95 22.71
N THR A 36 -3.70 9.33 22.72
CA THR A 36 -3.90 8.04 23.40
C THR A 36 -3.19 6.92 22.66
N LEU A 37 -3.44 6.78 21.35
CA LEU A 37 -2.86 5.73 20.53
C LEU A 37 -1.33 5.81 20.45
N SER A 38 -0.76 7.01 20.43
CA SER A 38 0.70 7.22 20.35
C SER A 38 1.36 7.38 21.71
N SER A 39 0.67 7.07 22.81
CA SER A 39 1.31 7.08 24.13
C SER A 39 2.15 5.83 24.36
N ASP A 40 3.16 5.91 25.24
CA ASP A 40 4.02 4.79 25.64
C ASP A 40 3.24 3.59 26.19
N ALA A 41 2.04 3.85 26.75
CA ALA A 41 1.16 2.79 27.24
C ALA A 41 0.73 1.82 26.13
N PHE A 42 0.76 2.24 24.87
CA PHE A 42 0.42 1.43 23.69
C PHE A 42 1.65 0.75 23.05
N GLU A 43 2.86 0.95 23.61
CA GLU A 43 4.07 0.21 23.26
C GLU A 43 4.37 0.22 21.73
N GLY A 44 4.04 1.34 21.04
CA GLY A 44 4.26 1.48 19.61
C GLY A 44 3.45 0.51 18.74
N ARG A 45 2.39 -0.09 19.24
CA ARG A 45 1.33 -0.81 18.51
C ARG A 45 1.80 -1.90 17.53
N ALA A 46 2.88 -2.62 17.85
CA ALA A 46 3.33 -3.69 16.95
C ALA A 46 2.30 -4.84 16.85
N PRO A 47 2.15 -5.47 15.68
CA PRO A 47 1.30 -6.65 15.51
C PRO A 47 1.67 -7.79 16.47
N ALA A 48 0.66 -8.52 16.97
CA ALA A 48 0.78 -9.63 17.92
C ALA A 48 1.54 -9.28 19.22
N SER A 49 1.41 -8.03 19.68
CA SER A 49 2.03 -7.53 20.92
C SER A 49 0.98 -7.14 21.96
N ALA A 50 1.41 -6.78 23.18
CA ALA A 50 0.53 -6.20 24.18
C ALA A 50 -0.04 -4.83 23.73
N GLY A 51 0.71 -4.09 22.95
CA GLY A 51 0.26 -2.85 22.30
C GLY A 51 -0.91 -3.07 21.33
N GLU A 52 -0.90 -4.16 20.56
CA GLU A 52 -2.05 -4.54 19.71
C GLU A 52 -3.32 -4.71 20.52
N VAL A 53 -3.28 -5.48 21.61
CA VAL A 53 -4.48 -5.76 22.42
C VAL A 53 -5.12 -4.46 22.87
N LYS A 54 -4.31 -3.53 23.41
CA LYS A 54 -4.79 -2.22 23.87
C LYS A 54 -5.37 -1.40 22.71
N THR A 55 -4.73 -1.44 21.54
CA THR A 55 -5.14 -0.70 20.34
C THR A 55 -6.46 -1.23 19.79
N VAL A 56 -6.59 -2.55 19.64
CA VAL A 56 -7.81 -3.20 19.15
C VAL A 56 -8.99 -2.90 20.09
N ASP A 57 -8.80 -3.03 21.40
CA ASP A 57 -9.83 -2.74 22.40
C ASP A 57 -10.26 -1.26 22.35
N PHE A 58 -9.29 -0.33 22.24
CA PHE A 58 -9.54 1.10 22.11
C PHE A 58 -10.37 1.41 20.85
N LEU A 59 -9.97 0.85 19.70
CA LEU A 59 -10.66 1.06 18.43
C LEU A 59 -12.09 0.53 18.46
N ILE A 60 -12.29 -0.67 18.98
CA ILE A 60 -13.63 -1.27 19.14
C ILE A 60 -14.51 -0.37 20.04
N GLN A 61 -13.95 0.11 21.15
CA GLN A 61 -14.67 1.01 22.04
C GLN A 61 -15.07 2.31 21.31
N ARG A 62 -14.13 2.96 20.62
CA ARG A 62 -14.39 4.20 19.89
C ARG A 62 -15.39 4.04 18.75
N MET A 63 -15.34 2.90 18.03
CA MET A 63 -16.30 2.58 16.98
C MET A 63 -17.72 2.36 17.57
N LYS A 64 -17.84 1.70 18.73
CA LYS A 64 -19.11 1.58 19.46
C LYS A 64 -19.65 2.94 19.92
N GLU A 65 -18.80 3.79 20.51
CA GLU A 65 -19.15 5.16 20.92
C GLU A 65 -19.60 6.03 19.72
N ALA A 66 -19.00 5.81 18.56
CA ALA A 66 -19.43 6.44 17.29
C ALA A 66 -20.76 5.86 16.77
N GLY A 67 -21.30 4.80 17.36
CA GLY A 67 -22.56 4.17 16.95
C GLY A 67 -22.45 3.28 15.72
N LEU A 68 -21.27 2.76 15.41
CA LEU A 68 -21.08 1.79 14.33
C LEU A 68 -21.61 0.41 14.73
N GLU A 69 -21.85 -0.42 13.71
CA GLU A 69 -22.11 -1.85 13.84
C GLU A 69 -20.81 -2.64 13.59
N PRO A 70 -20.65 -3.86 14.15
CA PRO A 70 -19.52 -4.72 13.82
C PRO A 70 -19.53 -5.08 12.33
N GLY A 71 -18.42 -4.81 11.64
CA GLY A 71 -18.24 -5.01 10.20
C GLY A 71 -17.52 -6.31 9.82
N GLY A 72 -17.02 -7.07 10.78
CA GLY A 72 -16.21 -8.26 10.58
C GLY A 72 -16.99 -9.52 10.20
N PRO A 73 -16.33 -10.69 10.18
CA PRO A 73 -16.95 -11.97 9.84
C PRO A 73 -18.14 -12.31 10.71
N GLN A 74 -19.12 -12.98 10.15
CA GLN A 74 -20.28 -13.48 10.88
C GLN A 74 -19.94 -14.83 11.54
N GLY A 75 -20.11 -14.91 12.84
CA GLY A 75 -19.95 -16.16 13.58
C GLY A 75 -21.11 -17.13 13.35
N SER A 76 -20.96 -18.36 13.83
CA SER A 76 -21.99 -19.42 13.75
C SER A 76 -23.30 -19.07 14.45
N ASN A 77 -23.27 -18.13 15.41
CA ASN A 77 -24.43 -17.59 16.12
C ASN A 77 -25.15 -16.45 15.37
N GLY A 78 -24.72 -16.12 14.15
CA GLY A 78 -25.26 -15.03 13.35
C GLY A 78 -24.78 -13.63 13.74
N VAL A 79 -23.96 -13.49 14.79
CA VAL A 79 -23.41 -12.21 15.26
C VAL A 79 -22.10 -11.91 14.52
N ARG A 80 -21.95 -10.67 14.05
CA ARG A 80 -20.69 -10.24 13.43
C ARG A 80 -19.64 -9.85 14.47
N SER A 81 -18.38 -10.14 14.15
CA SER A 81 -17.21 -9.70 14.91
C SER A 81 -16.86 -8.24 14.61
N TRP A 82 -16.18 -7.57 15.54
CA TRP A 82 -15.50 -6.30 15.31
C TRP A 82 -14.13 -6.51 14.65
N THR A 83 -13.61 -7.73 14.64
CA THR A 83 -12.28 -8.05 14.16
C THR A 83 -12.31 -9.15 13.10
N GLN A 84 -11.35 -9.09 12.19
CA GLN A 84 -10.95 -10.18 11.32
C GLN A 84 -9.56 -10.62 11.76
N ASP A 85 -9.40 -11.88 12.10
CA ASP A 85 -8.09 -12.45 12.41
C ASP A 85 -7.23 -12.46 11.13
N VAL A 86 -5.98 -12.02 11.28
CA VAL A 86 -4.97 -11.96 10.23
C VAL A 86 -3.82 -12.89 10.62
N PRO A 87 -3.81 -14.14 10.15
CA PRO A 87 -2.70 -15.04 10.39
C PRO A 87 -1.49 -14.57 9.58
N LEU A 88 -0.38 -14.32 10.27
CA LEU A 88 0.88 -13.86 9.73
C LEU A 88 1.94 -14.95 9.89
N LEU A 89 2.66 -15.24 8.81
CA LEU A 89 3.91 -15.98 8.83
C LEU A 89 5.03 -14.99 9.21
N LYS A 90 5.67 -15.23 10.33
CA LYS A 90 6.91 -14.58 10.73
C LYS A 90 8.05 -15.53 10.45
N SER A 91 9.16 -15.06 9.86
CA SER A 91 10.24 -15.91 9.40
C SER A 91 11.59 -15.26 9.68
N ASP A 92 12.49 -15.99 10.34
CA ASP A 92 13.83 -15.54 10.69
C ASP A 92 14.88 -16.48 10.11
N ILE A 93 16.02 -15.93 9.63
CA ILE A 93 17.21 -16.73 9.34
C ILE A 93 17.93 -17.05 10.65
N ILE A 94 18.27 -18.32 10.86
CA ILE A 94 19.06 -18.76 12.02
C ILE A 94 20.53 -18.80 11.64
N GLY A 95 21.35 -18.01 12.34
CA GLY A 95 22.78 -17.91 12.10
C GLY A 95 23.12 -17.13 10.84
N THR A 96 24.26 -17.43 10.24
CA THR A 96 24.77 -16.75 9.04
C THR A 96 24.55 -17.62 7.80
N PRO A 97 23.88 -17.10 6.75
CA PRO A 97 23.71 -17.82 5.49
C PRO A 97 25.07 -18.12 4.83
N SER A 98 25.23 -19.33 4.31
CA SER A 98 26.35 -19.67 3.41
C SER A 98 25.91 -19.41 1.97
N LEU A 99 26.54 -18.44 1.31
CA LEU A 99 26.18 -17.95 -0.01
C LEU A 99 27.42 -17.89 -0.89
N SER A 100 27.37 -18.44 -2.11
CA SER A 100 28.48 -18.33 -3.06
C SER A 100 28.03 -18.31 -4.50
N LEU A 101 28.76 -17.56 -5.33
CA LEU A 101 28.62 -17.56 -6.79
C LEU A 101 29.79 -18.33 -7.40
N THR A 102 29.50 -19.25 -8.31
CA THR A 102 30.51 -19.97 -9.09
C THR A 102 30.44 -19.55 -10.54
N VAL A 103 31.55 -19.05 -11.09
CA VAL A 103 31.68 -18.65 -12.49
C VAL A 103 32.94 -19.31 -13.08
N ASN A 104 32.83 -20.00 -14.20
CA ASN A 104 33.95 -20.71 -14.83
C ASN A 104 34.73 -21.62 -13.84
N GLY A 105 34.00 -22.32 -12.95
CA GLY A 105 34.56 -23.21 -11.95
C GLY A 105 35.24 -22.52 -10.76
N LYS A 106 35.20 -21.20 -10.65
CA LYS A 106 35.73 -20.42 -9.54
C LYS A 106 34.60 -19.96 -8.63
N ALA A 107 34.58 -20.43 -7.40
CA ALA A 107 33.63 -20.02 -6.38
C ALA A 107 34.11 -18.74 -5.67
N LYS A 108 33.17 -17.78 -5.47
CA LYS A 108 33.35 -16.58 -4.64
C LYS A 108 32.26 -16.57 -3.57
N ALA A 109 32.66 -16.62 -2.30
CA ALA A 109 31.71 -16.42 -1.19
C ALA A 109 31.14 -15.00 -1.20
N LEU A 110 29.87 -14.87 -0.82
CA LEU A 110 29.17 -13.60 -0.69
C LEU A 110 28.78 -13.33 0.76
N SER A 111 28.98 -12.10 1.20
CA SER A 111 28.66 -11.66 2.56
C SER A 111 27.25 -11.10 2.64
N GLN A 112 26.41 -11.74 3.49
CA GLN A 112 25.04 -11.27 3.79
C GLN A 112 25.06 -9.81 4.31
N GLY A 113 24.20 -8.96 3.76
CA GLY A 113 24.09 -7.55 4.08
C GLY A 113 25.14 -6.65 3.43
N LYS A 114 26.23 -7.20 2.87
CA LYS A 114 27.28 -6.44 2.19
C LYS A 114 27.20 -6.55 0.67
N GLU A 115 27.35 -7.75 0.13
CA GLU A 115 27.36 -8.01 -1.32
C GLU A 115 26.00 -8.52 -1.82
N ILE A 116 25.27 -9.22 -0.97
CA ILE A 116 23.96 -9.80 -1.20
C ILE A 116 23.10 -9.62 0.04
N ALA A 117 21.80 -9.50 -0.12
CA ALA A 117 20.84 -9.46 0.97
C ALA A 117 19.71 -10.46 0.67
N VAL A 118 19.82 -11.68 1.20
CA VAL A 118 18.77 -12.70 1.09
C VAL A 118 17.81 -12.59 2.26
N ARG A 119 16.54 -12.84 1.98
CA ARG A 119 15.43 -12.82 2.94
C ARG A 119 15.27 -14.18 3.60
N ALA A 120 14.76 -14.22 4.83
CA ALA A 120 14.18 -15.45 5.37
C ALA A 120 13.05 -15.93 4.43
N ALA A 121 13.04 -17.23 4.13
CA ALA A 121 12.05 -17.77 3.20
C ALA A 121 10.61 -17.58 3.74
N LEU A 122 9.73 -17.12 2.89
CA LEU A 122 8.30 -16.92 3.16
C LEU A 122 7.43 -18.06 2.62
N THR A 123 8.07 -19.16 2.25
CA THR A 123 7.41 -20.39 1.80
C THR A 123 6.97 -21.31 2.94
N GLY A 124 7.30 -20.98 4.20
CA GLY A 124 7.09 -21.85 5.36
C GLY A 124 8.14 -22.96 5.52
N ASP A 125 9.14 -23.01 4.64
CA ASP A 125 10.23 -23.97 4.75
C ASP A 125 11.14 -23.64 5.95
N THR A 126 11.68 -24.67 6.60
CA THR A 126 12.62 -24.52 7.73
C THR A 126 14.08 -24.41 7.30
N ALA A 127 14.37 -24.58 6.03
CA ALA A 127 15.69 -24.43 5.45
C ALA A 127 15.64 -24.09 3.98
N VAL A 128 16.62 -23.34 3.50
CA VAL A 128 16.93 -23.16 2.09
C VAL A 128 18.23 -23.92 1.79
N SER A 129 18.20 -24.80 0.79
CA SER A 129 19.37 -25.56 0.34
C SER A 129 19.37 -25.64 -1.19
N LEU A 130 20.11 -24.74 -1.79
CA LEU A 130 20.31 -24.62 -3.24
C LEU A 130 21.76 -24.91 -3.55
N LYS A 131 22.00 -25.76 -4.54
CA LYS A 131 23.34 -26.15 -4.98
C LYS A 131 23.46 -26.09 -6.48
N ASP A 132 24.50 -25.45 -6.99
CA ASP A 132 24.85 -25.32 -8.40
C ASP A 132 23.68 -24.79 -9.27
N VAL A 133 22.83 -23.89 -8.72
CA VAL A 133 21.63 -23.40 -9.39
C VAL A 133 21.97 -22.35 -10.43
N PRO A 134 21.62 -22.58 -11.73
CA PRO A 134 21.97 -21.67 -12.81
C PRO A 134 21.20 -20.33 -12.73
N LEU A 135 21.85 -19.24 -13.15
CA LEU A 135 21.30 -17.89 -13.18
C LEU A 135 20.91 -17.48 -14.59
N VAL A 136 19.76 -16.79 -14.71
CA VAL A 136 19.28 -16.23 -15.97
C VAL A 136 18.93 -14.75 -15.75
N PHE A 137 19.53 -13.87 -16.54
CA PHE A 137 19.18 -12.45 -16.58
C PHE A 137 17.94 -12.26 -17.45
N VAL A 138 16.91 -11.65 -16.91
CA VAL A 138 15.60 -11.45 -17.54
C VAL A 138 15.26 -9.97 -17.77
N GLY A 139 16.28 -9.10 -17.82
CA GLY A 139 16.02 -7.68 -17.97
C GLY A 139 15.25 -7.11 -16.78
N TYR A 140 14.13 -6.44 -17.04
CA TYR A 140 13.23 -5.94 -15.99
C TYR A 140 12.25 -7.00 -15.47
N GLY A 141 12.18 -8.18 -16.09
CA GLY A 141 11.32 -9.28 -15.66
C GLY A 141 9.83 -8.94 -15.67
N VAL A 142 9.39 -8.19 -16.66
CA VAL A 142 8.02 -7.72 -16.81
C VAL A 142 7.24 -8.63 -17.77
N LYS A 143 6.01 -8.99 -17.36
CA LYS A 143 4.99 -9.61 -18.20
C LYS A 143 3.71 -8.80 -18.11
N ALA A 144 3.48 -7.94 -19.10
CA ALA A 144 2.40 -6.97 -19.17
C ALA A 144 1.68 -7.09 -20.52
N PRO A 145 0.74 -8.04 -20.67
CA PRO A 145 0.06 -8.29 -21.95
C PRO A 145 -0.74 -7.08 -22.45
N GLU A 146 -1.31 -6.27 -21.55
CA GLU A 146 -2.03 -5.03 -21.90
C GLU A 146 -1.10 -3.94 -22.49
N ARG A 147 0.23 -4.10 -22.33
CA ARG A 147 1.28 -3.25 -22.90
C ARG A 147 2.05 -3.93 -24.03
N ASP A 148 1.60 -5.12 -24.46
CA ASP A 148 2.30 -5.96 -25.44
C ASP A 148 3.79 -6.13 -25.04
N TRP A 149 4.02 -6.53 -23.76
CA TRP A 149 5.35 -6.71 -23.20
C TRP A 149 5.51 -8.05 -22.48
N ASP A 150 6.58 -8.78 -22.83
CA ASP A 150 6.98 -10.03 -22.18
C ASP A 150 8.50 -10.18 -22.22
N ASP A 151 9.18 -9.96 -21.08
CA ASP A 151 10.63 -10.13 -20.98
C ASP A 151 11.08 -11.59 -21.00
N PHE A 152 10.17 -12.54 -20.76
CA PHE A 152 10.52 -13.94 -20.62
C PHE A 152 10.59 -14.68 -21.98
N LYS A 153 9.80 -14.27 -22.97
CA LYS A 153 9.77 -14.86 -24.32
C LYS A 153 9.68 -16.40 -24.32
N GLY A 154 8.98 -16.98 -23.33
CA GLY A 154 8.81 -18.42 -23.20
C GLY A 154 10.01 -19.19 -22.63
N VAL A 155 11.01 -18.50 -22.09
CA VAL A 155 12.13 -19.16 -21.40
C VAL A 155 11.65 -19.81 -20.11
N ASP A 156 11.95 -21.11 -19.95
CA ASP A 156 11.63 -21.86 -18.74
C ASP A 156 12.59 -21.47 -17.59
N LEU A 157 12.04 -20.92 -16.50
CA LEU A 157 12.80 -20.53 -15.30
C LEU A 157 12.73 -21.57 -14.17
N ARG A 158 12.02 -22.69 -14.36
CA ARG A 158 11.96 -23.74 -13.33
C ARG A 158 13.36 -24.28 -13.03
N GLY A 159 13.68 -24.38 -11.77
CA GLY A 159 15.02 -24.82 -11.31
C GLY A 159 16.12 -23.79 -11.54
N LYS A 160 15.80 -22.52 -11.82
CA LYS A 160 16.76 -21.44 -12.06
C LYS A 160 16.54 -20.27 -11.12
N ILE A 161 17.57 -19.44 -10.97
CA ILE A 161 17.48 -18.13 -10.29
C ILE A 161 17.31 -17.04 -11.33
N MET A 162 16.28 -16.26 -11.16
CA MET A 162 16.02 -15.05 -11.95
C MET A 162 16.90 -13.90 -11.45
N VAL A 163 17.75 -13.36 -12.30
CA VAL A 163 18.47 -12.10 -12.07
C VAL A 163 17.75 -10.98 -12.80
N VAL A 164 17.35 -9.93 -12.08
CA VAL A 164 16.38 -8.94 -12.60
C VAL A 164 16.75 -7.53 -12.16
N LEU A 165 16.49 -6.54 -13.03
CA LEU A 165 16.62 -5.12 -12.71
C LEU A 165 15.42 -4.64 -11.88
N VAL A 166 15.68 -3.71 -10.93
CA VAL A 166 14.62 -2.96 -10.24
C VAL A 166 14.06 -1.88 -11.16
N ASN A 167 12.83 -1.40 -10.90
CA ASN A 167 12.07 -0.47 -11.70
C ASN A 167 11.56 -1.09 -13.02
N ASP A 168 11.06 -0.30 -13.95
CA ASP A 168 10.50 -0.75 -15.23
C ASP A 168 11.30 -0.21 -16.45
N PRO A 169 11.03 -0.69 -17.65
CA PRO A 169 11.85 -0.36 -18.83
C PRO A 169 11.95 1.12 -19.19
N ASP A 170 10.98 1.94 -18.78
CA ASP A 170 10.92 3.37 -19.13
C ASP A 170 11.62 4.28 -18.12
N PHE A 171 12.06 3.76 -16.96
CA PHE A 171 12.67 4.57 -15.91
C PHE A 171 13.82 5.43 -16.41
N GLU A 172 14.68 4.90 -17.28
CA GLU A 172 15.81 5.58 -17.89
C GLU A 172 15.58 5.80 -19.38
N GLY A 173 14.91 6.85 -19.77
CA GLY A 173 14.75 7.15 -21.19
C GLY A 173 13.48 7.91 -21.50
N PRO A 174 13.15 8.04 -22.79
CA PRO A 174 11.89 8.65 -23.18
C PRO A 174 10.72 7.79 -22.71
N ALA A 175 9.59 8.44 -22.44
CA ALA A 175 8.36 7.74 -22.14
C ALA A 175 8.00 6.76 -23.27
N GLY A 176 7.84 5.50 -22.91
CA GLY A 176 7.44 4.41 -23.81
C GLY A 176 6.14 3.76 -23.34
N ARG A 177 6.13 2.44 -23.31
CA ARG A 177 4.94 1.65 -22.96
C ARG A 177 4.56 1.70 -21.48
N PHE A 178 5.49 2.12 -20.60
CA PHE A 178 5.28 2.20 -19.14
C PHE A 178 5.02 3.63 -18.66
N GLY A 179 5.03 4.63 -19.54
CA GLY A 179 4.65 5.99 -19.22
C GLY A 179 5.77 6.87 -18.66
N GLY A 180 7.02 6.48 -18.83
CA GLY A 180 8.20 7.26 -18.46
C GLY A 180 8.64 7.03 -17.02
N LYS A 181 9.06 8.09 -16.31
CA LYS A 181 9.66 7.97 -14.96
C LYS A 181 8.72 7.50 -13.88
N ALA A 182 7.41 7.65 -14.05
CA ALA A 182 6.46 7.19 -13.05
C ALA A 182 6.52 5.66 -12.92
N MET A 183 6.92 5.18 -11.74
CA MET A 183 7.01 3.74 -11.51
C MET A 183 5.63 3.09 -11.67
N THR A 184 5.55 2.07 -12.50
CA THR A 184 4.39 1.19 -12.59
C THR A 184 4.48 0.08 -11.52
N TYR A 185 3.41 -0.72 -11.34
CA TYR A 185 3.49 -1.92 -10.49
C TYR A 185 4.61 -2.87 -10.92
N TYR A 186 4.85 -2.98 -12.22
CA TYR A 186 5.92 -3.79 -12.78
C TYR A 186 7.32 -3.37 -12.32
N GLY A 187 7.50 -2.08 -11.98
CA GLY A 187 8.75 -1.54 -11.46
C GLY A 187 9.02 -1.87 -9.99
N ARG A 188 7.99 -2.24 -9.22
CA ARG A 188 8.15 -2.54 -7.78
C ARG A 188 8.97 -3.81 -7.57
N TRP A 189 9.84 -3.76 -6.54
CA TRP A 189 10.64 -4.93 -6.15
C TRP A 189 9.76 -6.12 -5.71
N THR A 190 8.60 -5.87 -5.09
CA THR A 190 7.64 -6.91 -4.72
C THR A 190 7.12 -7.65 -5.94
N TYR A 191 6.82 -6.92 -7.03
CA TYR A 191 6.43 -7.54 -8.29
C TYR A 191 7.49 -8.53 -8.82
N LYS A 192 8.80 -8.19 -8.69
CA LYS A 192 9.89 -9.06 -9.17
C LYS A 192 9.87 -10.41 -8.47
N PHE A 193 9.65 -10.42 -7.16
CA PHE A 193 9.53 -11.66 -6.39
C PHE A 193 8.25 -12.43 -6.76
N GLU A 194 7.12 -11.74 -6.84
CA GLU A 194 5.86 -12.35 -7.25
C GLU A 194 5.92 -12.93 -8.67
N GLU A 195 6.54 -12.22 -9.62
CA GLU A 195 6.65 -12.71 -11.00
C GLU A 195 7.60 -13.89 -11.11
N ALA A 196 8.70 -13.90 -10.36
CA ALA A 196 9.59 -15.07 -10.30
C ALA A 196 8.84 -16.32 -9.81
N ALA A 197 8.00 -16.20 -8.79
CA ALA A 197 7.16 -17.29 -8.31
C ALA A 197 6.17 -17.74 -9.41
N ARG A 198 5.51 -16.81 -10.11
CA ARG A 198 4.59 -17.10 -11.25
C ARG A 198 5.30 -17.82 -12.40
N GLN A 199 6.55 -17.46 -12.67
CA GLN A 199 7.38 -18.13 -13.69
C GLN A 199 8.01 -19.45 -13.19
N GLY A 200 7.79 -19.82 -11.92
CA GLY A 200 8.31 -21.06 -11.32
C GLY A 200 9.80 -21.05 -11.02
N ALA A 201 10.42 -19.87 -10.94
CA ALA A 201 11.83 -19.75 -10.53
C ALA A 201 12.00 -20.20 -9.08
N ILE A 202 13.13 -20.88 -8.78
CA ILE A 202 13.44 -21.29 -7.40
C ILE A 202 14.18 -20.23 -6.60
N GLY A 203 14.54 -19.13 -7.25
CA GLY A 203 15.13 -17.96 -6.58
C GLY A 203 15.09 -16.73 -7.46
N THR A 204 15.25 -15.58 -6.80
CA THR A 204 15.28 -14.26 -7.42
C THR A 204 16.37 -13.41 -6.79
N LEU A 205 17.18 -12.77 -7.62
CA LEU A 205 18.15 -11.75 -7.22
C LEU A 205 17.86 -10.45 -7.97
N ILE A 206 17.41 -9.43 -7.25
CA ILE A 206 17.21 -8.10 -7.81
C ILE A 206 18.54 -7.36 -7.77
N VAL A 207 18.99 -6.82 -8.91
CA VAL A 207 20.17 -5.97 -8.98
C VAL A 207 19.82 -4.61 -8.38
N HIS A 208 20.55 -4.19 -7.35
CA HIS A 208 20.32 -2.91 -6.70
C HIS A 208 21.01 -1.77 -7.48
N GLU A 209 20.23 -0.79 -7.87
CA GLU A 209 20.67 0.51 -8.40
C GLU A 209 19.96 1.61 -7.59
N THR A 210 20.72 2.50 -6.96
CA THR A 210 20.19 3.49 -5.99
C THR A 210 19.09 4.38 -6.59
N ASP A 211 19.31 4.90 -7.79
CA ASP A 211 18.34 5.81 -8.42
C ASP A 211 17.05 5.07 -8.80
N ALA A 212 17.19 3.87 -9.38
CA ALA A 212 16.04 3.06 -9.79
C ALA A 212 15.24 2.49 -8.61
N ALA A 213 15.92 2.18 -7.49
CA ALA A 213 15.27 1.74 -6.25
C ALA A 213 14.68 2.90 -5.43
N SER A 214 15.18 4.13 -5.62
CA SER A 214 14.89 5.34 -4.82
C SER A 214 15.45 5.30 -3.39
N TYR A 215 16.35 4.39 -3.09
CA TYR A 215 17.07 4.27 -1.79
C TYR A 215 18.38 3.52 -1.94
N GLY A 216 19.29 3.76 -0.99
CA GLY A 216 20.62 3.16 -1.01
C GLY A 216 20.64 1.70 -0.51
N TRP A 217 21.81 1.04 -0.70
CA TRP A 217 22.02 -0.35 -0.29
C TRP A 217 21.78 -0.60 1.21
N ALA A 218 22.11 0.36 2.06
CA ALA A 218 21.89 0.21 3.51
C ALA A 218 20.43 -0.09 3.86
N THR A 219 19.48 0.57 3.16
CA THR A 219 18.05 0.31 3.31
C THR A 219 17.69 -1.10 2.84
N VAL A 220 18.21 -1.53 1.69
CA VAL A 220 18.01 -2.91 1.19
C VAL A 220 18.53 -3.93 2.18
N ALA A 221 19.77 -3.74 2.65
CA ALA A 221 20.39 -4.66 3.60
C ALA A 221 19.56 -4.76 4.89
N SER A 222 19.21 -3.63 5.52
CA SER A 222 18.47 -3.64 6.78
C SER A 222 17.05 -4.23 6.63
N SER A 223 16.35 -3.94 5.54
CA SER A 223 14.96 -4.40 5.34
C SER A 223 14.85 -5.85 4.84
N ASN A 224 15.93 -6.45 4.33
CA ASN A 224 15.90 -7.82 3.80
C ASN A 224 16.70 -8.84 4.61
N THR A 225 17.45 -8.40 5.64
CA THR A 225 18.22 -9.32 6.50
C THR A 225 17.70 -9.42 7.94
N ASN A 226 16.55 -8.81 8.20
CA ASN A 226 15.83 -8.90 9.48
C ASN A 226 14.68 -9.92 9.40
N THR A 227 13.84 -9.98 10.42
CA THR A 227 12.61 -10.79 10.43
C THR A 227 11.72 -10.44 9.26
N MET A 228 11.31 -11.45 8.49
CA MET A 228 10.36 -11.30 7.37
C MET A 228 8.95 -11.66 7.81
N PHE A 229 7.98 -11.04 7.14
CA PHE A 229 6.57 -11.33 7.37
C PHE A 229 5.84 -11.50 6.04
N ASP A 230 4.82 -12.37 6.03
CA ASP A 230 3.76 -12.44 5.01
C ASP A 230 2.47 -12.93 5.67
N ILE A 231 1.35 -12.85 4.96
CA ILE A 231 0.12 -13.54 5.36
C ILE A 231 0.31 -15.06 5.20
N VAL A 232 -0.29 -15.84 6.09
CA VAL A 232 -0.32 -17.30 5.89
C VAL A 232 -1.13 -17.63 4.63
N ARG A 233 -0.52 -18.38 3.72
CA ARG A 233 -1.08 -18.76 2.42
C ARG A 233 -1.23 -20.27 2.30
N ASP A 234 -2.31 -20.73 1.70
CA ASP A 234 -2.49 -22.17 1.38
C ASP A 234 -1.43 -22.68 0.38
N LYS A 235 -1.00 -21.81 -0.53
CA LYS A 235 -0.01 -22.11 -1.56
C LYS A 235 1.09 -21.05 -1.57
N PRO A 236 1.98 -21.02 -0.57
CA PRO A 236 2.96 -19.95 -0.44
C PRO A 236 3.91 -19.85 -1.65
N ARG A 237 4.24 -20.98 -2.31
CA ARG A 237 5.09 -21.01 -3.51
C ARG A 237 4.44 -20.39 -4.75
N SER A 238 3.16 -20.05 -4.72
CA SER A 238 2.54 -19.26 -5.79
C SER A 238 2.83 -17.76 -5.67
N ALA A 239 3.30 -17.30 -4.51
CA ALA A 239 3.63 -15.91 -4.21
C ALA A 239 5.13 -15.70 -3.97
N HIS A 240 5.85 -16.74 -3.52
CA HIS A 240 7.25 -16.66 -3.11
C HIS A 240 8.10 -17.76 -3.74
N SER A 241 9.27 -17.39 -4.22
CA SER A 241 10.35 -18.33 -4.52
C SER A 241 11.04 -18.78 -3.23
N PRO A 242 11.65 -19.99 -3.17
CA PRO A 242 12.43 -20.43 -2.01
C PRO A 242 13.53 -19.47 -1.59
N LEU A 243 14.16 -18.80 -2.55
CA LEU A 243 15.18 -17.78 -2.31
C LEU A 243 14.74 -16.45 -2.93
N GLU A 244 14.63 -15.43 -2.10
CA GLU A 244 14.39 -14.05 -2.52
C GLU A 244 15.50 -13.16 -1.97
N GLY A 245 16.06 -12.29 -2.82
CA GLY A 245 17.13 -11.42 -2.36
C GLY A 245 17.52 -10.35 -3.36
N TRP A 246 18.46 -9.53 -2.92
CA TRP A 246 19.08 -8.47 -3.70
C TRP A 246 20.57 -8.71 -3.82
N ILE A 247 21.16 -8.28 -4.93
CA ILE A 247 22.60 -8.28 -5.15
C ILE A 247 23.06 -6.86 -5.47
N GLN A 248 24.19 -6.44 -4.88
CA GLN A 248 24.78 -5.14 -5.20
C GLN A 248 25.16 -5.05 -6.67
N ARG A 249 25.00 -3.84 -7.23
CA ARG A 249 25.33 -3.54 -8.63
C ARG A 249 26.75 -3.97 -9.00
N ASP A 250 27.72 -3.64 -8.16
CA ASP A 250 29.13 -3.96 -8.44
C ASP A 250 29.39 -5.47 -8.52
N VAL A 251 28.74 -6.25 -7.64
CA VAL A 251 28.79 -7.72 -7.69
C VAL A 251 28.13 -8.26 -8.95
N ALA A 252 26.99 -7.66 -9.37
CA ALA A 252 26.35 -8.03 -10.63
C ALA A 252 27.25 -7.70 -11.84
N VAL A 253 27.87 -6.53 -11.89
CA VAL A 253 28.81 -6.14 -12.96
C VAL A 253 29.98 -7.14 -13.06
N GLU A 254 30.58 -7.52 -11.92
CA GLU A 254 31.63 -8.54 -11.88
C GLU A 254 31.13 -9.90 -12.38
N LEU A 255 29.93 -10.32 -11.96
CA LEU A 255 29.30 -11.56 -12.40
C LEU A 255 29.11 -11.61 -13.91
N PHE A 256 28.55 -10.55 -14.51
CA PHE A 256 28.34 -10.46 -15.95
C PHE A 256 29.67 -10.49 -16.69
N LYS A 257 30.64 -9.70 -16.26
CA LYS A 257 32.00 -9.67 -16.86
C LYS A 257 32.66 -11.06 -16.81
N ALA A 258 32.60 -11.75 -15.68
CA ALA A 258 33.15 -13.08 -15.55
C ALA A 258 32.40 -14.12 -16.42
N SER A 259 31.13 -13.89 -16.71
CA SER A 259 30.32 -14.68 -17.66
C SER A 259 30.61 -14.36 -19.14
N GLY A 260 31.51 -13.39 -19.42
CA GLY A 260 31.82 -12.92 -20.77
C GLY A 260 30.78 -11.95 -21.34
N LEU A 261 30.01 -11.28 -20.49
CA LEU A 261 28.91 -10.39 -20.84
C LEU A 261 29.22 -8.96 -20.35
N ASP A 262 28.55 -7.98 -20.96
CA ASP A 262 28.61 -6.57 -20.58
C ASP A 262 27.27 -6.17 -19.94
N PHE A 263 27.31 -5.89 -18.65
CA PHE A 263 26.13 -5.53 -17.87
C PHE A 263 25.43 -4.27 -18.43
N GLU A 264 26.19 -3.21 -18.73
CA GLU A 264 25.61 -1.95 -19.21
C GLU A 264 24.93 -2.10 -20.57
N LYS A 265 25.53 -2.87 -21.48
CA LYS A 265 24.91 -3.17 -22.78
C LYS A 265 23.61 -3.95 -22.62
N LEU A 266 23.60 -4.94 -21.73
CA LEU A 266 22.41 -5.75 -21.47
C LEU A 266 21.33 -4.95 -20.72
N ARG A 267 21.70 -4.05 -19.80
CA ARG A 267 20.78 -3.12 -19.14
C ARG A 267 20.08 -2.20 -20.15
N VAL A 268 20.84 -1.63 -21.09
CA VAL A 268 20.26 -0.82 -22.18
C VAL A 268 19.37 -1.68 -23.09
N ALA A 269 19.82 -2.89 -23.48
CA ALA A 269 19.04 -3.80 -24.33
C ALA A 269 17.72 -4.21 -23.68
N ALA A 270 17.69 -4.38 -22.35
CA ALA A 270 16.50 -4.75 -21.58
C ALA A 270 15.36 -3.72 -21.64
N ARG A 271 15.62 -2.52 -22.14
CA ARG A 271 14.61 -1.46 -22.37
C ARG A 271 13.83 -1.64 -23.68
N SER A 272 14.15 -2.67 -24.45
CA SER A 272 13.47 -2.97 -25.70
C SER A 272 12.49 -4.14 -25.52
N ALA A 273 11.32 -4.02 -26.15
CA ALA A 273 10.35 -5.12 -26.21
C ALA A 273 10.90 -6.37 -26.91
N ASP A 274 11.98 -6.25 -27.69
CA ASP A 274 12.65 -7.36 -28.37
C ASP A 274 13.71 -8.05 -27.50
N PHE A 275 13.97 -7.56 -26.29
CA PHE A 275 14.89 -8.18 -25.36
C PHE A 275 14.55 -9.66 -25.13
N ARG A 276 15.59 -10.48 -24.98
CA ARG A 276 15.45 -11.90 -24.63
C ARG A 276 16.32 -12.23 -23.42
N PRO A 277 15.85 -13.12 -22.53
CA PRO A 277 16.64 -13.60 -21.40
C PRO A 277 18.00 -14.14 -21.81
N VAL A 278 19.00 -13.88 -20.97
CA VAL A 278 20.39 -14.28 -21.19
C VAL A 278 20.84 -15.19 -20.06
N ALA A 279 21.22 -16.43 -20.40
CA ALA A 279 21.82 -17.33 -19.42
C ALA A 279 23.21 -16.79 -18.99
N LEU A 280 23.39 -16.60 -17.69
CA LEU A 280 24.68 -16.30 -17.11
C LEU A 280 25.45 -17.63 -16.96
N LYS A 281 26.73 -17.65 -17.37
CA LYS A 281 27.58 -18.86 -17.19
C LYS A 281 28.03 -18.97 -15.73
N ALA A 282 27.07 -18.99 -14.84
CA ALA A 282 27.25 -18.94 -13.40
C ALA A 282 26.19 -19.74 -12.66
N THR A 283 26.54 -20.21 -11.46
CA THR A 283 25.60 -20.85 -10.53
C THR A 283 25.67 -20.19 -9.15
N LEU A 284 24.59 -20.29 -8.38
CA LEU A 284 24.50 -19.87 -7.00
C LEU A 284 24.33 -21.10 -6.09
N ASP A 285 25.12 -21.13 -5.00
CA ASP A 285 24.86 -21.96 -3.84
C ASP A 285 24.32 -21.10 -2.70
N ALA A 286 23.27 -21.58 -2.03
CA ALA A 286 22.68 -20.90 -0.88
C ALA A 286 22.21 -21.93 0.15
N THR A 287 22.73 -21.87 1.37
CA THR A 287 22.36 -22.77 2.47
C THR A 287 22.18 -21.98 3.76
N TYR A 288 20.97 -22.04 4.34
CA TYR A 288 20.65 -21.45 5.64
C TYR A 288 19.41 -22.08 6.26
N GLN A 289 19.35 -22.04 7.59
CA GLN A 289 18.19 -22.48 8.37
C GLN A 289 17.22 -21.31 8.54
N VAL A 290 15.94 -21.62 8.57
CA VAL A 290 14.84 -20.66 8.73
C VAL A 290 13.95 -21.12 9.88
N LYS A 291 13.50 -20.19 10.69
CA LYS A 291 12.52 -20.40 11.76
C LYS A 291 11.20 -19.73 11.36
N PRO A 292 10.27 -20.47 10.73
CA PRO A 292 8.91 -19.97 10.51
C PRO A 292 8.09 -20.05 11.80
N GLU A 293 7.26 -19.06 12.05
CA GLU A 293 6.33 -18.97 13.17
C GLU A 293 5.02 -18.36 12.68
N THR A 294 3.88 -18.92 13.06
CA THR A 294 2.57 -18.29 12.78
C THR A 294 2.13 -17.48 13.99
N ILE A 295 1.85 -16.21 13.77
CA ILE A 295 1.26 -15.31 14.76
C ILE A 295 -0.09 -14.80 14.23
N ILE A 296 -0.99 -14.41 15.13
CA ILE A 296 -2.30 -13.87 14.76
C ILE A 296 -2.35 -12.41 15.16
N SER A 297 -2.65 -11.56 14.20
CA SER A 297 -3.01 -10.16 14.42
C SER A 297 -4.44 -9.89 13.96
N LYS A 298 -4.93 -8.66 14.03
CA LYS A 298 -6.33 -8.34 13.79
C LYS A 298 -6.52 -7.07 12.97
N ASN A 299 -7.32 -7.16 11.91
CA ASN A 299 -8.00 -5.99 11.35
C ASN A 299 -9.20 -5.64 12.22
N VAL A 300 -9.52 -4.36 12.40
CA VAL A 300 -10.70 -3.88 13.12
C VAL A 300 -11.69 -3.25 12.14
N LEU A 301 -12.97 -3.65 12.20
CA LEU A 301 -13.98 -3.31 11.21
C LEU A 301 -15.24 -2.76 11.87
N GLY A 302 -15.54 -1.50 11.59
CA GLY A 302 -16.81 -0.87 11.91
C GLY A 302 -17.62 -0.56 10.64
N ARG A 303 -18.95 -0.70 10.70
CA ARG A 303 -19.81 -0.53 9.52
C ARG A 303 -20.98 0.37 9.82
N ILE A 304 -21.39 1.13 8.80
CA ILE A 304 -22.71 1.74 8.69
C ILE A 304 -23.44 1.04 7.55
N ALA A 305 -24.58 0.44 7.83
CA ALA A 305 -25.40 -0.21 6.81
C ALA A 305 -26.03 0.82 5.87
N GLY A 306 -26.01 0.53 4.58
CA GLY A 306 -26.72 1.31 3.56
C GLY A 306 -28.22 1.13 3.64
N THR A 307 -28.96 2.15 3.23
CA THR A 307 -30.44 2.16 3.27
C THR A 307 -31.09 1.46 2.08
N SER A 308 -30.50 1.56 0.90
CA SER A 308 -31.07 1.02 -0.35
C SER A 308 -30.14 0.07 -1.11
N HIS A 309 -28.83 0.18 -0.89
CA HIS A 309 -27.79 -0.64 -1.52
C HIS A 309 -26.80 -1.14 -0.46
N ALA A 310 -27.33 -1.84 0.54
CA ALA A 310 -26.56 -2.27 1.71
C ALA A 310 -25.47 -3.32 1.42
N ASP A 311 -25.53 -3.96 0.27
CA ASP A 311 -24.54 -4.93 -0.23
C ASP A 311 -23.41 -4.29 -1.07
N GLU A 312 -23.54 -3.01 -1.42
CA GLU A 312 -22.49 -2.21 -2.04
C GLU A 312 -21.72 -1.45 -0.95
N THR A 313 -20.39 -1.45 -1.00
CA THR A 313 -19.57 -0.95 0.11
C THR A 313 -18.56 0.09 -0.35
N LEU A 314 -18.52 1.24 0.30
CA LEU A 314 -17.40 2.17 0.29
C LEU A 314 -16.48 1.83 1.46
N ILE A 315 -15.16 1.81 1.27
CA ILE A 315 -14.19 1.56 2.33
C ILE A 315 -13.37 2.82 2.60
N TYR A 316 -13.30 3.22 3.88
CA TYR A 316 -12.24 4.06 4.41
C TYR A 316 -11.26 3.16 5.13
N SER A 317 -9.96 3.33 4.88
CA SER A 317 -8.90 2.54 5.53
C SER A 317 -7.80 3.41 6.13
N ALA A 318 -7.20 2.89 7.18
CA ALA A 318 -5.97 3.37 7.79
C ALA A 318 -5.32 2.21 8.55
N HIS A 319 -3.99 2.18 8.66
CA HIS A 319 -3.37 1.18 9.52
C HIS A 319 -3.27 1.67 10.95
N TRP A 320 -3.44 0.75 11.89
CA TRP A 320 -3.37 1.05 13.30
C TRP A 320 -2.03 0.65 13.93
N ASP A 321 -1.26 -0.22 13.26
CA ASP A 321 0.03 -0.68 13.75
C ASP A 321 1.15 0.33 13.54
N HIS A 322 2.24 0.15 14.27
CA HIS A 322 3.51 0.81 14.03
C HIS A 322 4.67 -0.12 14.45
N LEU A 323 5.87 0.43 14.60
CA LEU A 323 7.09 -0.38 14.70
C LEU A 323 7.28 -1.07 16.07
N GLY A 324 6.56 -0.65 17.12
CA GLY A 324 6.62 -1.26 18.44
C GLY A 324 7.78 -0.75 19.29
N VAL A 325 8.41 -1.67 20.02
CA VAL A 325 9.55 -1.38 20.91
C VAL A 325 10.84 -1.89 20.28
N GLY A 326 11.81 -1.01 20.10
CA GLY A 326 13.07 -1.32 19.45
C GLY A 326 14.32 -1.01 20.29
N ALA A 327 15.43 -0.77 19.58
CA ALA A 327 16.65 -0.29 20.20
C ALA A 327 16.46 1.14 20.75
N PRO A 328 17.12 1.50 21.87
CA PRO A 328 17.02 2.86 22.40
C PRO A 328 17.66 3.89 21.46
N ASP A 329 17.04 5.05 21.36
CA ASP A 329 17.63 6.23 20.74
C ASP A 329 18.74 6.86 21.62
N ALA A 330 19.28 8.01 21.23
CA ALA A 330 20.30 8.72 21.98
C ALA A 330 19.82 9.22 23.37
N LYS A 331 18.51 9.27 23.61
CA LYS A 331 17.90 9.68 24.90
C LYS A 331 17.50 8.47 25.75
N GLY A 332 17.64 7.26 25.23
CA GLY A 332 17.22 6.02 25.88
C GLY A 332 15.79 5.60 25.56
N ASP A 333 15.08 6.35 24.74
CA ASP A 333 13.73 6.00 24.29
C ASP A 333 13.76 4.81 23.33
N ARG A 334 12.83 3.88 23.56
CA ARG A 334 12.72 2.61 22.79
C ARG A 334 11.41 2.46 22.06
N ILE A 335 10.44 3.35 22.30
CA ILE A 335 9.07 3.20 21.80
C ILE A 335 8.92 4.02 20.53
N PHE A 336 8.51 3.35 19.45
CA PHE A 336 8.12 4.02 18.22
C PHE A 336 6.65 4.40 18.32
N ASN A 337 6.39 5.63 18.82
CA ASN A 337 5.04 6.08 19.16
C ASN A 337 4.12 6.23 17.94
N GLY A 338 4.65 6.61 16.75
CA GLY A 338 3.90 6.68 15.49
C GLY A 338 2.66 7.56 15.58
N ALA A 339 2.84 8.82 16.01
CA ALA A 339 1.72 9.73 16.20
C ALA A 339 1.16 10.23 14.87
N VAL A 340 2.05 10.62 13.95
CA VAL A 340 1.68 10.97 12.58
C VAL A 340 1.47 9.69 11.77
N ASP A 341 2.40 8.75 11.86
CA ASP A 341 2.39 7.46 11.18
C ASP A 341 2.06 6.30 12.16
N ASN A 342 0.82 5.78 12.27
CA ASN A 342 -0.39 6.28 11.63
C ASN A 342 -1.55 6.33 12.66
N ALA A 343 -1.24 6.78 13.90
CA ALA A 343 -2.31 7.09 14.85
C ALA A 343 -3.24 8.18 14.29
N SER A 344 -2.69 9.09 13.45
CA SER A 344 -3.44 10.18 12.83
C SER A 344 -4.48 9.68 11.84
N GLY A 345 -4.13 8.78 10.92
CA GLY A 345 -5.07 8.19 9.97
C GLY A 345 -6.13 7.34 10.66
N THR A 346 -5.73 6.62 11.71
CA THR A 346 -6.65 5.85 12.54
C THR A 346 -7.66 6.75 13.27
N ALA A 347 -7.23 7.89 13.83
CA ALA A 347 -8.13 8.87 14.44
C ALA A 347 -9.04 9.54 13.39
N ALA A 348 -8.53 9.80 12.19
CA ALA A 348 -9.31 10.32 11.06
C ALA A 348 -10.44 9.37 10.66
N LEU A 349 -10.16 8.06 10.62
CA LEU A 349 -11.15 7.01 10.39
C LEU A 349 -12.33 7.12 11.38
N LEU A 350 -12.02 7.32 12.67
CA LEU A 350 -13.01 7.47 13.73
C LEU A 350 -13.83 8.76 13.61
N GLU A 351 -13.20 9.88 13.26
CA GLU A 351 -13.91 11.16 13.08
C GLU A 351 -14.83 11.13 11.84
N LEU A 352 -14.38 10.52 10.73
CA LEU A 352 -15.24 10.29 9.56
C LEU A 352 -16.45 9.41 9.93
N ALA A 353 -16.25 8.35 10.71
CA ALA A 353 -17.33 7.49 11.18
C ALA A 353 -18.38 8.28 11.97
N ARG A 354 -17.97 9.15 12.88
CA ARG A 354 -18.85 10.03 13.67
C ARG A 354 -19.60 11.01 12.77
N ALA A 355 -18.93 11.60 11.78
CA ALA A 355 -19.55 12.51 10.80
C ALA A 355 -20.65 11.80 9.98
N TYR A 356 -20.40 10.57 9.54
CA TYR A 356 -21.41 9.77 8.86
C TYR A 356 -22.60 9.44 9.76
N LYS A 357 -22.38 9.13 11.04
CA LYS A 357 -23.46 8.84 12.00
C LYS A 357 -24.27 10.07 12.39
N ALA A 358 -23.68 11.26 12.34
CA ALA A 358 -24.37 12.52 12.58
C ALA A 358 -25.23 12.99 11.38
N ALA A 359 -25.02 12.42 10.20
CA ALA A 359 -25.73 12.72 8.97
C ALA A 359 -26.80 11.65 8.67
N PRO A 360 -27.74 11.89 7.71
CA PRO A 360 -28.62 10.84 7.21
C PRO A 360 -27.84 9.60 6.76
N ALA A 361 -28.42 8.42 7.03
CA ALA A 361 -27.79 7.16 6.64
C ALA A 361 -27.55 7.10 5.13
N PRO A 362 -26.38 6.63 4.66
CA PRO A 362 -26.04 6.59 3.24
C PRO A 362 -26.87 5.53 2.49
N ALA A 363 -26.97 5.67 1.18
CA ALA A 363 -27.63 4.67 0.33
C ALA A 363 -26.84 3.35 0.27
N ARG A 364 -25.51 3.42 0.12
CA ARG A 364 -24.56 2.29 0.19
C ARG A 364 -23.97 2.16 1.59
N SER A 365 -23.53 0.97 1.93
CA SER A 365 -22.80 0.75 3.17
C SER A 365 -21.43 1.43 3.17
N VAL A 366 -20.99 1.86 4.35
CA VAL A 366 -19.65 2.40 4.56
C VAL A 366 -18.93 1.53 5.59
N LEU A 367 -17.76 1.02 5.21
CA LEU A 367 -16.88 0.22 6.06
C LEU A 367 -15.69 1.08 6.50
N PHE A 368 -15.47 1.15 7.80
CA PHE A 368 -14.31 1.77 8.42
C PHE A 368 -13.36 0.64 8.84
N LEU A 369 -12.25 0.52 8.12
CA LEU A 369 -11.33 -0.61 8.20
C LEU A 369 -9.97 -0.14 8.73
N ALA A 370 -9.69 -0.42 9.99
CA ALA A 370 -8.37 -0.23 10.57
C ALA A 370 -7.56 -1.52 10.42
N VAL A 371 -6.55 -1.50 9.56
CA VAL A 371 -5.75 -2.68 9.21
C VAL A 371 -4.51 -2.81 10.08
N THR A 372 -4.02 -4.04 10.22
CA THR A 372 -2.78 -4.38 10.91
C THR A 372 -1.62 -4.57 9.94
N ALA A 373 -0.40 -4.56 10.48
CA ALA A 373 0.82 -5.00 9.81
C ALA A 373 1.08 -4.33 8.45
N GLU A 374 0.72 -3.05 8.31
CA GLU A 374 1.11 -2.20 7.18
C GLU A 374 2.64 -2.11 7.12
N GLU A 375 3.26 -1.84 8.25
CA GLU A 375 4.70 -1.69 8.47
C GLU A 375 5.52 -2.98 8.18
N LYS A 376 4.82 -4.09 8.03
CA LYS A 376 5.41 -5.40 7.67
C LYS A 376 5.20 -5.75 6.19
N GLY A 377 4.58 -4.85 5.41
CA GLY A 377 4.37 -5.00 3.98
C GLY A 377 2.90 -5.07 3.55
N LEU A 378 2.05 -4.20 4.09
CA LEU A 378 0.63 -4.08 3.76
C LEU A 378 -0.18 -5.37 4.05
N LEU A 379 0.18 -6.09 5.14
CA LEU A 379 -0.29 -7.46 5.29
C LEU A 379 -1.76 -7.56 5.73
N GLY A 380 -2.23 -6.64 6.57
CA GLY A 380 -3.64 -6.60 6.98
C GLY A 380 -4.59 -6.30 5.83
N SER A 381 -4.26 -5.30 5.02
CA SER A 381 -5.01 -4.98 3.81
C SER A 381 -4.87 -6.06 2.73
N SER A 382 -3.69 -6.69 2.58
CA SER A 382 -3.46 -7.83 1.70
C SER A 382 -4.31 -9.04 2.10
N TYR A 383 -4.39 -9.33 3.41
CA TYR A 383 -5.23 -10.41 3.91
C TYR A 383 -6.71 -10.12 3.67
N TYR A 384 -7.16 -8.89 3.96
CA TYR A 384 -8.55 -8.51 3.69
C TYR A 384 -8.88 -8.60 2.18
N ALA A 385 -7.99 -8.14 1.32
CA ALA A 385 -8.19 -8.21 -0.13
C ALA A 385 -8.22 -9.65 -0.68
N ALA A 386 -7.50 -10.57 -0.04
CA ALA A 386 -7.52 -12.00 -0.39
C ALA A 386 -8.71 -12.76 0.25
N ASN A 387 -9.17 -12.31 1.44
CA ASN A 387 -10.23 -12.93 2.23
C ASN A 387 -11.28 -11.87 2.64
N PRO A 388 -11.96 -11.24 1.67
CA PRO A 388 -12.82 -10.10 1.94
C PRO A 388 -14.07 -10.50 2.72
N VAL A 389 -14.38 -9.76 3.78
CA VAL A 389 -15.63 -9.92 4.55
C VAL A 389 -16.83 -9.41 3.75
N TRP A 390 -16.60 -8.36 2.95
CA TRP A 390 -17.58 -7.77 2.03
C TRP A 390 -17.02 -7.88 0.60
N PRO A 391 -17.83 -8.37 -0.38
CA PRO A 391 -17.33 -8.70 -1.72
C PRO A 391 -16.63 -7.52 -2.40
N LEU A 392 -15.39 -7.73 -2.88
CA LEU A 392 -14.64 -6.67 -3.57
C LEU A 392 -15.27 -6.27 -4.90
N ALA A 393 -15.95 -7.19 -5.59
CA ALA A 393 -16.72 -6.88 -6.79
C ALA A 393 -17.79 -5.80 -6.54
N ARG A 394 -18.35 -5.75 -5.32
CA ARG A 394 -19.34 -4.76 -4.87
C ARG A 394 -18.74 -3.64 -4.02
N THR A 395 -17.42 -3.55 -3.97
CA THR A 395 -16.73 -2.42 -3.35
C THR A 395 -16.62 -1.28 -4.36
N VAL A 396 -17.19 -0.12 -4.00
CA VAL A 396 -17.28 1.06 -4.87
C VAL A 396 -15.92 1.71 -5.04
N GLY A 397 -15.20 1.86 -3.94
CA GLY A 397 -13.85 2.41 -3.90
C GLY A 397 -13.25 2.32 -2.50
N VAL A 398 -11.95 2.61 -2.41
CA VAL A 398 -11.20 2.68 -1.16
C VAL A 398 -10.54 4.05 -1.04
N LEU A 399 -10.76 4.71 0.08
CA LEU A 399 -10.14 5.97 0.48
C LEU A 399 -9.22 5.67 1.68
N ASN A 400 -7.93 5.59 1.42
CA ASN A 400 -6.91 5.30 2.42
C ASN A 400 -6.34 6.58 3.02
N MET A 401 -6.05 6.55 4.31
CA MET A 401 -5.48 7.64 5.08
C MET A 401 -4.23 7.15 5.80
N ASP A 402 -3.12 7.78 5.46
CA ASP A 402 -1.81 7.43 5.98
C ASP A 402 -1.02 8.72 6.19
N ALA A 403 -0.72 9.03 7.47
CA ALA A 403 -0.07 10.28 7.88
C ALA A 403 -0.85 11.56 7.47
N VAL A 404 -2.02 11.78 8.08
CA VAL A 404 -2.92 12.90 7.71
C VAL A 404 -2.67 14.22 8.47
N ILE A 405 -1.61 14.34 9.26
CA ILE A 405 -1.26 15.61 9.91
C ILE A 405 -0.57 16.52 8.90
N SER A 406 -1.11 17.74 8.77
CA SER A 406 -0.50 18.82 8.00
C SER A 406 -0.17 20.02 8.90
N PRO A 407 0.79 20.88 8.53
CA PRO A 407 1.17 22.04 9.35
C PRO A 407 0.14 23.18 9.31
N GLY A 408 -0.93 23.04 8.53
CA GLY A 408 -2.00 24.02 8.40
C GLY A 408 -2.81 23.83 7.12
N PRO A 409 -3.83 24.67 6.87
CA PRO A 409 -4.66 24.58 5.69
C PRO A 409 -3.88 24.88 4.40
N ALA A 410 -4.17 24.11 3.34
CA ALA A 410 -3.51 24.18 2.05
C ALA A 410 -4.49 24.54 0.92
N LYS A 411 -3.97 25.19 -0.14
CA LYS A 411 -4.69 25.50 -1.39
C LYS A 411 -4.79 24.30 -2.31
N ASP A 412 -4.03 23.25 -2.01
CA ASP A 412 -3.97 22.03 -2.83
C ASP A 412 -4.13 20.77 -1.96
N PHE A 413 -4.16 19.64 -2.63
CA PHE A 413 -4.09 18.30 -2.07
C PHE A 413 -3.42 17.38 -3.08
N THR A 414 -2.97 16.22 -2.65
CA THR A 414 -2.33 15.21 -3.49
C THR A 414 -2.89 13.81 -3.22
N ILE A 415 -2.40 12.83 -3.95
CA ILE A 415 -2.46 11.41 -3.61
C ILE A 415 -1.04 10.84 -3.61
N SER A 416 -0.80 9.78 -2.87
CA SER A 416 0.47 9.08 -2.89
C SER A 416 0.73 8.45 -4.27
N GLY A 417 1.82 8.86 -4.93
CA GLY A 417 2.20 8.40 -6.24
C GLY A 417 1.29 8.88 -7.38
N GLN A 418 1.20 8.08 -8.44
CA GLN A 418 0.39 8.38 -9.61
C GLN A 418 -0.64 7.29 -9.85
N ALA A 419 -1.90 7.70 -10.06
CA ALA A 419 -2.99 6.82 -10.45
C ALA A 419 -3.87 7.51 -11.49
N LYS A 420 -4.44 6.72 -12.41
CA LYS A 420 -5.37 7.19 -13.44
C LYS A 420 -6.68 6.42 -13.29
N LEU A 421 -7.66 7.04 -12.63
CA LEU A 421 -8.93 6.41 -12.32
C LEU A 421 -10.02 7.47 -12.03
N ASP A 422 -11.26 7.12 -12.30
CA ASP A 422 -12.42 8.00 -12.11
C ASP A 422 -12.57 8.49 -10.65
N LEU A 423 -12.09 7.72 -9.67
CA LEU A 423 -12.13 8.11 -8.26
C LEU A 423 -11.26 9.34 -7.97
N LEU A 424 -10.11 9.48 -8.67
CA LEU A 424 -9.29 10.68 -8.59
C LEU A 424 -9.99 11.88 -9.23
N ASP A 425 -10.68 11.67 -10.36
CA ASP A 425 -11.44 12.74 -11.02
C ASP A 425 -12.57 13.25 -10.11
N LEU A 426 -13.24 12.35 -9.37
CA LEU A 426 -14.23 12.73 -8.36
C LEU A 426 -13.60 13.53 -7.21
N LEU A 427 -12.42 13.11 -6.72
CA LEU A 427 -11.69 13.84 -5.69
C LEU A 427 -11.31 15.25 -6.17
N ILE A 428 -10.82 15.38 -7.40
CA ILE A 428 -10.49 16.66 -8.03
C ILE A 428 -11.74 17.56 -8.14
N ALA A 429 -12.84 17.02 -8.58
CA ALA A 429 -14.10 17.76 -8.71
C ALA A 429 -14.62 18.26 -7.35
N GLU A 430 -14.55 17.44 -6.30
CA GLU A 430 -14.94 17.85 -4.94
C GLU A 430 -13.95 18.86 -4.33
N GLY A 431 -12.65 18.73 -4.62
CA GLY A 431 -11.64 19.70 -4.24
C GLY A 431 -11.88 21.07 -4.86
N ALA A 432 -12.20 21.11 -6.15
CA ALA A 432 -12.51 22.36 -6.87
C ALA A 432 -13.70 23.12 -6.26
N LYS A 433 -14.75 22.42 -5.80
CA LYS A 433 -15.89 23.03 -5.06
C LYS A 433 -15.46 23.71 -3.74
N ARG A 434 -14.30 23.30 -3.19
CA ARG A 434 -13.70 23.81 -1.96
C ARG A 434 -12.51 24.73 -2.22
N HIS A 435 -12.38 25.21 -3.47
CA HIS A 435 -11.29 26.08 -3.92
C HIS A 435 -9.89 25.46 -3.69
N ARG A 436 -9.80 24.12 -3.75
CA ARG A 436 -8.54 23.38 -3.67
C ARG A 436 -8.20 22.74 -5.01
N THR A 437 -6.91 22.71 -5.35
CA THR A 437 -6.40 22.12 -6.59
C THR A 437 -5.68 20.82 -6.31
N TYR A 438 -5.73 19.88 -7.25
CA TYR A 438 -4.92 18.68 -7.20
C TYR A 438 -3.49 19.00 -7.66
N THR A 439 -2.51 18.65 -6.84
CA THR A 439 -1.09 18.70 -7.18
C THR A 439 -0.58 17.26 -7.27
N PRO A 440 -0.07 16.81 -8.43
CA PRO A 440 0.52 15.48 -8.57
C PRO A 440 1.71 15.28 -7.63
N ASP A 441 1.94 14.04 -7.19
CA ASP A 441 3.12 13.67 -6.42
C ASP A 441 4.40 14.03 -7.21
N PRO A 442 5.30 14.85 -6.65
CA PRO A 442 6.52 15.26 -7.34
C PRO A 442 7.57 14.15 -7.48
N LYS A 443 7.41 13.02 -6.76
CA LYS A 443 8.33 11.87 -6.73
C LYS A 443 7.69 10.61 -7.29
N VAL A 444 7.05 10.72 -8.44
CA VAL A 444 6.31 9.60 -9.08
C VAL A 444 7.19 8.37 -9.34
N GLU A 445 8.51 8.56 -9.51
CA GLU A 445 9.49 7.51 -9.69
C GLU A 445 9.74 6.67 -8.42
N ALA A 446 9.40 7.21 -7.25
CA ALA A 446 9.52 6.48 -5.98
C ALA A 446 8.43 5.42 -5.78
N GLY A 447 7.40 5.39 -6.65
CA GLY A 447 6.33 4.41 -6.59
C GLY A 447 5.47 4.53 -5.33
N GLY A 448 5.18 5.76 -4.88
CA GLY A 448 4.37 6.05 -3.69
C GLY A 448 3.01 5.36 -3.71
N PHE A 449 2.39 5.24 -4.89
CA PHE A 449 1.12 4.54 -5.06
C PHE A 449 1.14 3.08 -4.54
N PHE A 450 2.29 2.41 -4.53
CA PHE A 450 2.41 0.99 -4.15
C PHE A 450 2.87 0.79 -2.70
N ARG A 451 2.82 1.83 -1.85
CA ARG A 451 3.45 1.83 -0.53
C ARG A 451 2.48 1.94 0.64
N SER A 452 1.16 1.93 0.42
CA SER A 452 0.18 1.98 1.49
C SER A 452 -1.04 1.09 1.19
N ASP A 453 -1.95 0.95 2.14
CA ASP A 453 -3.01 -0.05 2.23
C ASP A 453 -4.09 -0.01 1.15
N HIS A 454 -4.17 1.04 0.34
CA HIS A 454 -5.04 1.08 -0.84
C HIS A 454 -4.56 0.13 -1.96
N PHE A 455 -3.25 -0.15 -2.00
CA PHE A 455 -2.65 -0.90 -3.09
C PHE A 455 -3.11 -2.37 -3.17
N PRO A 456 -3.21 -3.15 -2.09
CA PRO A 456 -3.76 -4.51 -2.15
C PRO A 456 -5.16 -4.57 -2.75
N PHE A 457 -6.00 -3.56 -2.52
CA PHE A 457 -7.32 -3.45 -3.14
C PHE A 457 -7.22 -3.14 -4.63
N ALA A 458 -6.30 -2.24 -5.03
CA ALA A 458 -6.02 -1.94 -6.43
C ALA A 458 -5.60 -3.20 -7.19
N LYS A 459 -4.75 -4.06 -6.61
CA LYS A 459 -4.36 -5.37 -7.17
C LYS A 459 -5.56 -6.29 -7.44
N GLN A 460 -6.66 -6.14 -6.70
CA GLN A 460 -7.92 -6.86 -6.92
C GLN A 460 -8.91 -6.09 -7.81
N GLY A 461 -8.44 -5.03 -8.48
CA GLY A 461 -9.22 -4.22 -9.40
C GLY A 461 -10.11 -3.15 -8.75
N VAL A 462 -10.18 -3.05 -7.42
CA VAL A 462 -10.99 -2.02 -6.74
C VAL A 462 -10.33 -0.65 -6.92
N PRO A 463 -11.07 0.37 -7.42
CA PRO A 463 -10.56 1.73 -7.47
C PRO A 463 -10.18 2.23 -6.07
N ALA A 464 -8.92 2.60 -5.88
CA ALA A 464 -8.37 2.91 -4.57
C ALA A 464 -7.32 4.03 -4.66
N ILE A 465 -7.31 4.92 -3.68
CA ILE A 465 -6.31 5.99 -3.53
C ILE A 465 -5.86 6.09 -2.07
N SER A 466 -4.61 6.52 -1.87
CA SER A 466 -4.13 7.03 -0.59
C SER A 466 -4.07 8.55 -0.67
N TYR A 467 -4.88 9.21 0.16
CA TYR A 467 -4.98 10.66 0.20
C TYR A 467 -3.71 11.26 0.81
N GLY A 468 -3.25 12.37 0.25
CA GLY A 468 -2.16 13.17 0.77
C GLY A 468 -2.57 14.62 1.01
N ALA A 469 -2.16 15.19 2.13
CA ALA A 469 -2.32 16.61 2.40
C ALA A 469 -1.56 17.46 1.38
N GLY A 470 -2.02 18.70 1.14
CA GLY A 470 -1.36 19.63 0.24
C GLY A 470 -0.14 20.29 0.86
N ASP A 471 0.80 20.65 -0.01
CA ASP A 471 2.03 21.39 0.37
C ASP A 471 1.92 22.90 0.13
N ASP A 472 0.98 23.39 -0.67
CA ASP A 472 0.78 24.82 -0.92
C ASP A 472 -0.05 25.45 0.19
N LEU A 473 0.59 25.61 1.36
CA LEU A 473 -0.07 26.15 2.55
C LEU A 473 -0.63 27.55 2.31
N ILE A 474 -1.74 27.88 2.97
CA ILE A 474 -2.28 29.25 2.96
C ILE A 474 -1.22 30.21 3.53
N ASP A 475 -0.58 29.82 4.64
CA ASP A 475 0.50 30.56 5.26
C ASP A 475 1.85 29.94 4.92
N GLY A 476 2.69 30.66 4.16
CA GLY A 476 4.03 30.26 3.77
C GLY A 476 4.13 29.45 2.46
N GLY A 477 3.01 29.05 1.84
CA GLY A 477 2.98 28.42 0.53
C GLY A 477 3.75 27.10 0.46
N LYS A 478 4.13 26.70 -0.77
CA LYS A 478 4.85 25.45 -1.05
C LYS A 478 6.18 25.29 -0.31
N ALA A 479 6.86 26.42 -0.07
CA ALA A 479 8.15 26.37 0.63
C ALA A 479 7.99 25.90 2.09
N ALA A 480 6.95 26.40 2.78
CA ALA A 480 6.68 26.00 4.15
C ALA A 480 6.19 24.55 4.27
N GLY A 481 5.28 24.11 3.37
CA GLY A 481 4.82 22.73 3.33
C GLY A 481 5.96 21.75 3.07
N LYS A 482 6.76 22.03 2.03
CA LYS A 482 7.95 21.20 1.73
C LYS A 482 8.93 21.15 2.90
N ALA A 483 9.22 22.27 3.54
CA ALA A 483 10.14 22.32 4.68
C ALA A 483 9.64 21.48 5.86
N TRP A 484 8.33 21.50 6.13
CA TRP A 484 7.71 20.66 7.14
C TRP A 484 7.81 19.17 6.80
N GLY A 485 7.47 18.78 5.57
CA GLY A 485 7.56 17.39 5.09
C GLY A 485 9.00 16.85 5.14
N ASP A 486 9.99 17.65 4.67
CA ASP A 486 11.40 17.28 4.73
C ASP A 486 11.88 17.12 6.19
N ALA A 487 11.43 17.99 7.11
CA ALA A 487 11.76 17.91 8.53
C ALA A 487 11.14 16.68 9.19
N TYR A 488 9.87 16.37 8.86
CA TYR A 488 9.19 15.16 9.34
C TYR A 488 9.94 13.88 8.89
N VAL A 489 10.19 13.74 7.61
CA VAL A 489 10.89 12.56 7.06
C VAL A 489 12.29 12.42 7.65
N LYS A 490 13.01 13.51 7.84
CA LYS A 490 14.38 13.50 8.37
C LYS A 490 14.45 13.15 9.86
N ALA A 491 13.50 13.62 10.65
CA ALA A 491 13.64 13.64 12.11
C ALA A 491 12.60 12.81 12.87
N LYS A 492 11.52 12.36 12.19
CA LYS A 492 10.39 11.70 12.86
C LYS A 492 9.95 10.41 12.22
N TYR A 493 9.85 10.38 10.88
CA TYR A 493 9.34 9.22 10.15
C TYR A 493 10.13 7.95 10.50
N HIS A 494 9.42 6.94 11.05
CA HIS A 494 9.97 5.70 11.56
C HIS A 494 11.05 5.88 12.66
N GLN A 495 10.86 6.91 13.52
CA GLN A 495 11.72 7.19 14.66
C GLN A 495 10.88 7.33 15.94
N GLN A 496 11.51 7.13 17.10
CA GLN A 496 10.87 7.31 18.42
C GLN A 496 10.31 8.73 18.60
N SER A 497 10.90 9.72 17.95
CA SER A 497 10.48 11.12 17.98
C SER A 497 9.19 11.45 17.19
N ASP A 498 8.53 10.46 16.57
CA ASP A 498 7.18 10.65 16.01
C ASP A 498 6.12 10.61 17.12
N GLU A 499 6.14 11.64 17.96
CA GLU A 499 5.28 11.82 19.12
C GLU A 499 4.17 12.83 18.85
N TRP A 500 3.07 12.71 19.61
CA TRP A 500 2.00 13.69 19.63
C TRP A 500 2.49 15.05 20.17
N SER A 501 1.96 16.14 19.58
CA SER A 501 2.23 17.51 20.05
C SER A 501 0.94 18.30 20.24
N PRO A 502 0.82 19.07 21.34
CA PRO A 502 -0.29 20.00 21.55
C PRO A 502 -0.26 21.20 20.59
N ASP A 503 0.88 21.43 19.93
CA ASP A 503 1.12 22.61 19.09
C ASP A 503 0.72 22.40 17.62
N TRP A 504 0.14 21.26 17.27
CA TRP A 504 -0.29 20.99 15.90
C TRP A 504 -1.43 21.91 15.46
N ASN A 505 -1.27 22.56 14.32
CA ASN A 505 -2.37 23.25 13.65
C ASN A 505 -3.22 22.24 12.87
N LEU A 506 -4.32 21.81 13.47
CA LEU A 506 -5.20 20.78 12.91
C LEU A 506 -6.22 21.30 11.89
N GLU A 507 -6.21 22.60 11.56
CA GLU A 507 -7.15 23.19 10.59
C GLU A 507 -6.95 22.62 9.17
N GLY A 508 -5.69 22.28 8.78
CA GLY A 508 -5.43 21.60 7.52
C GLY A 508 -6.02 20.19 7.49
N THR A 509 -5.80 19.41 8.55
CA THR A 509 -6.40 18.08 8.69
C THR A 509 -7.92 18.14 8.68
N ARG A 510 -8.54 19.12 9.35
CA ARG A 510 -10.00 19.33 9.32
C ARG A 510 -10.49 19.61 7.89
N GLN A 511 -9.75 20.40 7.12
CA GLN A 511 -10.03 20.68 5.70
C GLN A 511 -9.95 19.39 4.85
N ASP A 512 -8.95 18.54 5.11
CA ASP A 512 -8.74 17.27 4.41
C ASP A 512 -9.86 16.25 4.72
N LEU A 513 -10.25 16.13 5.99
CA LEU A 513 -11.40 15.30 6.38
C LEU A 513 -12.70 15.74 5.72
N GLY A 514 -12.91 17.07 5.56
CA GLY A 514 -14.06 17.62 4.84
C GLY A 514 -14.09 17.18 3.38
N LEU A 515 -12.94 17.16 2.70
CA LEU A 515 -12.84 16.70 1.31
C LEU A 515 -13.07 15.19 1.20
N LEU A 516 -12.43 14.40 2.04
CA LEU A 516 -12.59 12.93 2.09
C LEU A 516 -14.04 12.53 2.38
N TYR A 517 -14.69 13.21 3.33
CA TYR A 517 -16.11 13.01 3.62
C TYR A 517 -17.00 13.30 2.40
N ALA A 518 -16.75 14.41 1.70
CA ALA A 518 -17.57 14.81 0.56
C ALA A 518 -17.47 13.82 -0.61
N VAL A 519 -16.25 13.36 -0.94
CA VAL A 519 -16.02 12.32 -1.95
C VAL A 519 -16.71 11.02 -1.54
N GLY A 520 -16.56 10.62 -0.29
CA GLY A 520 -17.20 9.40 0.20
C GLY A 520 -18.71 9.49 0.21
N ARG A 521 -19.31 10.64 0.59
CA ARG A 521 -20.77 10.85 0.51
C ARG A 521 -21.27 10.81 -0.93
N ASN A 522 -20.53 11.44 -1.86
CA ASN A 522 -20.87 11.37 -3.29
C ASN A 522 -20.93 9.90 -3.75
N LEU A 523 -19.92 9.08 -3.41
CA LEU A 523 -19.88 7.66 -3.76
C LEU A 523 -20.96 6.84 -3.04
N ALA A 524 -21.18 7.11 -1.76
CA ALA A 524 -22.13 6.34 -0.94
C ALA A 524 -23.59 6.62 -1.29
N ASP A 525 -23.92 7.83 -1.82
CA ASP A 525 -25.28 8.25 -2.11
C ASP A 525 -25.63 8.26 -3.61
N SER A 526 -24.66 8.02 -4.50
CA SER A 526 -24.87 7.96 -5.94
C SER A 526 -24.85 6.53 -6.48
N ARG A 527 -25.14 6.39 -7.79
CA ARG A 527 -24.99 5.13 -8.53
C ARG A 527 -23.66 5.07 -9.32
N ILE A 528 -22.73 5.98 -9.07
CA ILE A 528 -21.42 6.00 -9.72
C ILE A 528 -20.62 4.76 -9.30
N TRP A 529 -20.00 4.11 -10.27
CA TRP A 529 -19.04 3.03 -10.09
C TRP A 529 -17.72 3.47 -10.73
N PRO A 530 -16.79 4.01 -9.95
CA PRO A 530 -15.49 4.38 -10.48
C PRO A 530 -14.76 3.20 -11.11
N ASN A 531 -13.97 3.49 -12.14
CA ASN A 531 -13.12 2.50 -12.80
C ASN A 531 -11.70 3.05 -12.99
N TRP A 532 -10.80 2.20 -13.42
CA TRP A 532 -9.46 2.54 -13.84
C TRP A 532 -9.46 3.03 -15.29
N SER A 533 -8.48 3.87 -15.68
CA SER A 533 -8.27 4.20 -17.09
C SER A 533 -7.97 2.95 -17.92
N GLN A 534 -8.14 3.03 -19.25
CA GLN A 534 -8.01 1.88 -20.15
C GLN A 534 -6.62 1.22 -20.10
N GLU A 535 -5.58 2.02 -19.89
CA GLU A 535 -4.18 1.58 -19.85
C GLU A 535 -3.71 1.15 -18.46
N ALA A 536 -4.58 1.19 -17.44
CA ALA A 536 -4.20 0.80 -16.08
C ALA A 536 -4.16 -0.74 -15.95
N GLU A 537 -3.11 -1.24 -15.34
CA GLU A 537 -2.86 -2.67 -15.09
C GLU A 537 -3.96 -3.37 -14.26
N PHE A 538 -4.76 -2.59 -13.53
CA PHE A 538 -5.84 -3.11 -12.67
C PHE A 538 -7.21 -3.11 -13.38
N ARG A 539 -7.33 -2.49 -14.56
CA ARG A 539 -8.58 -2.31 -15.29
C ARG A 539 -9.25 -3.63 -15.64
N ALA A 540 -8.50 -4.57 -16.22
CA ALA A 540 -9.04 -5.85 -16.65
C ALA A 540 -9.66 -6.66 -15.50
N ILE A 541 -9.04 -6.60 -14.31
CA ILE A 541 -9.56 -7.29 -13.11
C ILE A 541 -10.89 -6.65 -12.67
N ARG A 542 -10.97 -5.30 -12.69
CA ARG A 542 -12.21 -4.58 -12.37
C ARG A 542 -13.34 -4.92 -13.34
N ASP A 543 -13.05 -4.94 -14.62
CA ASP A 543 -14.02 -5.22 -15.67
C ASP A 543 -14.53 -6.68 -15.62
N ALA A 544 -13.70 -7.64 -15.24
CA ALA A 544 -14.09 -9.04 -15.08
C ALA A 544 -15.24 -9.24 -14.07
N SER A 545 -15.39 -8.36 -13.07
CA SER A 545 -16.47 -8.39 -12.07
C SER A 545 -17.64 -7.44 -12.39
N ALA A 546 -17.71 -6.85 -13.59
CA ALA A 546 -18.69 -5.81 -13.92
C ALA A 546 -20.14 -6.29 -13.80
N ALA A 547 -20.43 -7.54 -14.15
CA ALA A 547 -21.78 -8.11 -14.06
C ALA A 547 -22.34 -8.15 -12.63
N GLU A 548 -21.48 -8.26 -11.60
CA GLU A 548 -21.90 -8.28 -10.20
C GLU A 548 -22.37 -6.90 -9.69
N ARG A 549 -22.04 -5.82 -10.42
CA ARG A 549 -22.42 -4.43 -10.10
C ARG A 549 -23.67 -3.94 -10.81
N GLN A 550 -24.18 -4.69 -11.78
CA GLN A 550 -25.35 -4.34 -12.58
C GLN A 550 -26.67 -4.91 -12.03
N GLN A 551 -26.60 -5.66 -10.92
CA GLN A 551 -27.78 -6.28 -10.30
C GLN A 551 -28.34 -5.34 -9.19
#